data_0204ce7ad2358918e4360246f3debfd6
#
_entry.id   0204ce7ad2358918e4360246f3debfd6
#
_cell.length_a   1.000
_cell.length_b   1.000
_cell.length_c   1.000
_cell.angle_alpha   90.00
_cell.angle_beta   90.00
_cell.angle_gamma   90.00
#
_symmetry.space_group_name_H-M   'P 1'
#
loop_
_entity.id
_entity.type
_entity.pdbx_description
1 polymer ?
#
loop_
_entity_poly.entity_id
_entity_poly.type
_entity_poly.pdbx_seq_one_letter_code
_entity_poly.pdbx_strand_id
1 'polypeptide(L)'
;MKEKIKKLFIEYNFRKYDFWLLLLTIAIGILGVVFVGSADNSNMDRQKFGLIFGLSLMIIISFLSYSFILKFYWVIYVVCIAMLVLVRLYGDSGGGAARWFEFGSLRFQPSELVKILLILFYAQFIMKREDNFNSIRNILFSVVLVLPIFYMIFEQPDLSTSIMILVIFGSVMFIGGLKLSEIFGALIVGVPSLIFAVSYLIKDDVTLLDTYQKNRILAWLHPEQYATTEAYQTLNAITAIGSGQLSGKGLNNNVIASVKNGNFISEAHTDMIFAVIGEETGFIGACTVLFLLLLIVIECIRVAISAKDIAGSIIAGGMGCLIGFQTFINIGVVTGLLPNTGLPLPFVSYGLTSLVSLLIGMGFVMNVRLQTPK
;
A
#
# COMPACT_ATOMS: atom_id res chain seq x y z
N MET A 1 -22.72 -11.23 29.88
CA MET A 1 -22.37 -10.22 28.88
C MET A 1 -21.43 -9.16 29.47
N LYS A 2 -21.73 -8.53 30.62
CA LYS A 2 -20.88 -7.54 31.30
C LYS A 2 -19.49 -8.08 31.68
N GLU A 3 -19.36 -9.32 32.17
CA GLU A 3 -18.04 -9.91 32.48
C GLU A 3 -17.18 -10.21 31.25
N LYS A 4 -17.80 -10.63 30.13
CA LYS A 4 -17.06 -10.80 28.86
C LYS A 4 -16.55 -9.46 28.31
N ILE A 5 -17.34 -8.39 28.43
CA ILE A 5 -16.93 -7.03 28.06
C ILE A 5 -15.84 -6.54 29.00
N LYS A 6 -15.95 -6.82 30.31
CA LYS A 6 -14.90 -6.48 31.29
C LYS A 6 -13.59 -7.22 31.04
N LYS A 7 -13.63 -8.51 30.62
CA LYS A 7 -12.44 -9.25 30.19
C LYS A 7 -11.79 -8.69 28.93
N LEU A 8 -12.57 -8.17 27.96
CA LEU A 8 -12.07 -7.52 26.77
C LEU A 8 -11.26 -6.25 27.08
N PHE A 9 -11.65 -5.51 28.14
CA PHE A 9 -10.95 -4.28 28.56
C PHE A 9 -9.85 -4.50 29.59
N ILE A 10 -9.79 -5.65 30.28
CA ILE A 10 -8.78 -5.96 31.31
C ILE A 10 -7.37 -6.20 30.68
N GLU A 11 -7.32 -6.57 29.40
CA GLU A 11 -6.06 -6.82 28.68
C GLU A 11 -5.41 -5.54 28.14
N TYR A 12 -6.09 -4.38 28.18
CA TYR A 12 -5.56 -3.15 27.61
C TYR A 12 -4.72 -2.34 28.58
N ASN A 13 -3.49 -2.03 28.18
CA ASN A 13 -2.65 -1.08 28.88
C ASN A 13 -2.80 0.31 28.27
N PHE A 14 -3.79 1.09 28.70
CA PHE A 14 -4.07 2.42 28.17
C PHE A 14 -2.90 3.40 28.28
N ARG A 15 -1.93 3.18 29.21
CA ARG A 15 -0.70 3.97 29.33
C ARG A 15 0.25 3.75 28.13
N LYS A 16 0.07 2.65 27.39
CA LYS A 16 0.85 2.31 26.19
C LYS A 16 0.13 2.69 24.90
N TYR A 17 -0.98 3.45 24.97
CA TYR A 17 -1.61 3.97 23.76
C TYR A 17 -0.60 4.81 22.98
N ASP A 18 -0.40 4.45 21.71
CA ASP A 18 0.65 5.05 20.90
C ASP A 18 0.19 6.40 20.31
N PHE A 19 0.23 7.43 21.15
CA PHE A 19 -0.08 8.81 20.72
C PHE A 19 0.90 9.32 19.68
N TRP A 20 2.14 8.82 19.69
CA TRP A 20 3.14 9.24 18.72
C TRP A 20 2.78 8.76 17.33
N LEU A 21 2.43 7.49 17.18
CA LEU A 21 1.95 6.92 15.92
C LEU A 21 0.68 7.63 15.42
N LEU A 22 -0.27 7.92 16.33
CA LEU A 22 -1.47 8.68 15.99
C LEU A 22 -1.11 10.08 15.46
N LEU A 23 -0.22 10.81 16.13
CA LEU A 23 0.21 12.14 15.72
C LEU A 23 0.90 12.12 14.35
N LEU A 24 1.81 11.16 14.12
CA LEU A 24 2.49 11.00 12.83
C LEU A 24 1.48 10.73 11.70
N THR A 25 0.51 9.85 11.96
CA THR A 25 -0.53 9.49 10.98
C THR A 25 -1.44 10.69 10.66
N ILE A 26 -1.79 11.49 11.66
CA ILE A 26 -2.54 12.74 11.47
C ILE A 26 -1.71 13.75 10.68
N ALA A 27 -0.44 13.94 11.05
CA ALA A 27 0.44 14.92 10.41
C ALA A 27 0.61 14.60 8.90
N ILE A 28 0.92 13.35 8.56
CA ILE A 28 1.08 12.96 7.15
C ILE A 28 -0.25 13.04 6.38
N GLY A 29 -1.38 12.69 7.02
CA GLY A 29 -2.71 12.81 6.43
C GLY A 29 -3.11 14.25 6.14
N ILE A 30 -2.79 15.20 7.04
CA ILE A 30 -3.01 16.64 6.83
C ILE A 30 -2.16 17.13 5.66
N LEU A 31 -0.89 16.77 5.59
CA LEU A 31 -0.04 17.08 4.44
C LEU A 31 -0.62 16.53 3.14
N GLY A 32 -1.15 15.29 3.15
CA GLY A 32 -1.83 14.70 2.02
C GLY A 32 -3.03 15.54 1.56
N VAL A 33 -3.87 16.02 2.48
CA VAL A 33 -4.99 16.92 2.16
C VAL A 33 -4.50 18.22 1.52
N VAL A 34 -3.43 18.82 2.04
CA VAL A 34 -2.86 20.07 1.51
C VAL A 34 -2.33 19.87 0.10
N PHE A 35 -1.54 18.81 -0.13
CA PHE A 35 -0.96 18.54 -1.46
C PHE A 35 -2.01 18.10 -2.48
N VAL A 36 -2.99 17.29 -2.09
CA VAL A 36 -4.14 16.97 -2.98
C VAL A 36 -4.91 18.22 -3.33
N GLY A 37 -5.18 19.09 -2.36
CA GLY A 37 -5.86 20.37 -2.61
C GLY A 37 -5.05 21.31 -3.51
N SER A 38 -3.73 21.26 -3.43
CA SER A 38 -2.86 22.01 -4.33
C SER A 38 -2.84 21.42 -5.74
N ALA A 39 -2.79 20.10 -5.88
CA ALA A 39 -2.78 19.42 -7.18
C ALA A 39 -4.15 19.50 -7.89
N ASP A 40 -5.24 19.29 -7.15
CA ASP A 40 -6.61 19.36 -7.62
C ASP A 40 -7.55 19.77 -6.48
N ASN A 41 -7.96 21.03 -6.48
CA ASN A 41 -8.84 21.59 -5.44
C ASN A 41 -10.22 20.90 -5.37
N SER A 42 -10.71 20.33 -6.46
CA SER A 42 -12.02 19.66 -6.52
C SER A 42 -12.06 18.39 -5.65
N ASN A 43 -10.91 17.74 -5.45
CA ASN A 43 -10.76 16.53 -4.66
C ASN A 43 -10.37 16.78 -3.19
N MET A 44 -10.07 18.02 -2.81
CA MET A 44 -9.61 18.37 -1.45
C MET A 44 -10.64 17.99 -0.38
N ASP A 45 -11.92 18.31 -0.60
CA ASP A 45 -12.97 18.05 0.40
C ASP A 45 -13.27 16.55 0.54
N ARG A 46 -13.17 15.79 -0.55
CA ARG A 46 -13.26 14.33 -0.51
C ARG A 46 -12.10 13.72 0.27
N GLN A 47 -10.87 14.22 0.07
CA GLN A 47 -9.69 13.77 0.81
C GLN A 47 -9.80 14.09 2.31
N LYS A 48 -10.30 15.31 2.68
CA LYS A 48 -10.61 15.66 4.08
C LYS A 48 -11.61 14.70 4.70
N PHE A 49 -12.72 14.44 3.99
CA PHE A 49 -13.72 13.48 4.45
C PHE A 49 -13.11 12.11 4.69
N GLY A 50 -12.31 11.59 3.71
CA GLY A 50 -11.62 10.31 3.83
C GLY A 50 -10.68 10.26 5.01
N LEU A 51 -9.95 11.34 5.29
CA LEU A 51 -9.05 11.43 6.46
C LEU A 51 -9.83 11.38 7.78
N ILE A 52 -10.88 12.20 7.92
CA ILE A 52 -11.69 12.25 9.15
C ILE A 52 -12.38 10.91 9.39
N PHE A 53 -13.00 10.34 8.36
CA PHE A 53 -13.67 9.05 8.43
C PHE A 53 -12.69 7.92 8.75
N GLY A 54 -11.55 7.87 8.05
CA GLY A 54 -10.52 6.87 8.27
C GLY A 54 -9.88 6.96 9.66
N LEU A 55 -9.59 8.18 10.18
CA LEU A 55 -9.09 8.38 11.55
C LEU A 55 -10.13 7.93 12.59
N SER A 56 -11.40 8.20 12.36
CA SER A 56 -12.47 7.71 13.23
C SER A 56 -12.49 6.18 13.29
N LEU A 57 -12.39 5.50 12.14
CA LEU A 57 -12.27 4.05 12.07
C LEU A 57 -10.98 3.53 12.72
N MET A 58 -9.85 4.19 12.49
CA MET A 58 -8.57 3.85 13.12
C MET A 58 -8.70 3.83 14.66
N ILE A 59 -9.31 4.87 15.24
CA ILE A 59 -9.54 4.97 16.69
C ILE A 59 -10.49 3.84 17.15
N ILE A 60 -11.61 3.61 16.46
CA ILE A 60 -12.56 2.55 16.82
C ILE A 60 -11.86 1.18 16.77
N ILE A 61 -11.12 0.88 15.71
CA ILE A 61 -10.41 -0.39 15.53
C ILE A 61 -9.31 -0.57 16.56
N SER A 62 -8.64 0.52 16.99
CA SER A 62 -7.61 0.44 18.03
C SER A 62 -8.13 -0.13 19.35
N PHE A 63 -9.43 -0.04 19.61
CA PHE A 63 -10.08 -0.63 20.78
C PHE A 63 -10.73 -2.00 20.52
N LEU A 64 -10.72 -2.50 19.27
CA LEU A 64 -11.21 -3.84 18.96
C LEU A 64 -10.08 -4.86 19.05
N SER A 65 -10.21 -5.86 19.93
CA SER A 65 -9.16 -6.88 20.10
C SER A 65 -8.86 -7.61 18.79
N TYR A 66 -7.64 -7.46 18.27
CA TYR A 66 -7.21 -8.22 17.11
C TYR A 66 -7.29 -9.72 17.36
N SER A 67 -6.97 -10.20 18.56
CA SER A 67 -7.05 -11.61 18.92
C SER A 67 -8.50 -12.18 18.81
N PHE A 68 -9.52 -11.33 18.97
CA PHE A 68 -10.91 -11.73 18.72
C PHE A 68 -11.21 -11.81 17.22
N ILE A 69 -10.81 -10.80 16.45
CA ILE A 69 -11.04 -10.73 15.00
C ILE A 69 -10.33 -11.89 14.29
N LEU A 70 -9.12 -12.21 14.71
CA LEU A 70 -8.33 -13.28 14.15
C LEU A 70 -8.93 -14.69 14.37
N LYS A 71 -9.85 -14.88 15.31
CA LYS A 71 -10.60 -16.15 15.42
C LYS A 71 -11.36 -16.48 14.14
N PHE A 72 -11.74 -15.48 13.40
CA PHE A 72 -12.49 -15.58 12.13
C PHE A 72 -11.60 -15.50 10.88
N TYR A 73 -10.33 -15.85 10.98
CA TYR A 73 -9.36 -15.69 9.89
C TYR A 73 -9.75 -16.37 8.56
N TRP A 74 -10.41 -17.53 8.61
CA TRP A 74 -10.96 -18.17 7.41
C TRP A 74 -12.11 -17.37 6.79
N VAL A 75 -12.94 -16.73 7.61
CA VAL A 75 -13.98 -15.82 7.10
C VAL A 75 -13.32 -14.61 6.44
N ILE A 76 -12.26 -14.06 7.04
CA ILE A 76 -11.47 -12.97 6.43
C ILE A 76 -10.95 -13.38 5.06
N TYR A 77 -10.41 -14.59 4.92
CA TYR A 77 -9.92 -15.09 3.64
C TYR A 77 -11.04 -15.24 2.61
N VAL A 78 -12.17 -15.82 2.99
CA VAL A 78 -13.35 -15.94 2.10
C VAL A 78 -13.86 -14.57 1.69
N VAL A 79 -13.87 -13.57 2.58
CA VAL A 79 -14.25 -12.18 2.27
C VAL A 79 -13.28 -11.57 1.25
N CYS A 80 -11.97 -11.82 1.37
CA CYS A 80 -10.99 -11.37 0.36
C CYS A 80 -11.34 -11.91 -1.03
N ILE A 81 -11.55 -13.22 -1.14
CA ILE A 81 -11.91 -13.86 -2.41
C ILE A 81 -13.25 -13.33 -2.93
N ALA A 82 -14.27 -13.27 -2.06
CA ALA A 82 -15.60 -12.78 -2.44
C ALA A 82 -15.57 -11.33 -2.98
N MET A 83 -14.83 -10.43 -2.33
CA MET A 83 -14.69 -9.05 -2.81
C MET A 83 -14.03 -8.97 -4.19
N LEU A 84 -12.98 -9.78 -4.43
CA LEU A 84 -12.32 -9.83 -5.73
C LEU A 84 -13.18 -10.44 -6.82
N VAL A 85 -13.97 -11.50 -6.49
CA VAL A 85 -14.96 -12.08 -7.42
C VAL A 85 -16.05 -11.08 -7.75
N LEU A 86 -16.59 -10.42 -6.73
CA LEU A 86 -17.68 -9.44 -6.92
C LEU A 86 -17.25 -8.26 -7.79
N VAL A 87 -16.04 -7.71 -7.58
CA VAL A 87 -15.57 -6.61 -8.43
C VAL A 87 -15.32 -7.05 -9.87
N ARG A 88 -14.88 -8.31 -10.08
CA ARG A 88 -14.75 -8.88 -11.42
C ARG A 88 -16.09 -9.00 -12.15
N LEU A 89 -17.17 -9.37 -11.42
CA LEU A 89 -18.50 -9.61 -11.99
C LEU A 89 -19.32 -8.33 -12.14
N TYR A 90 -19.19 -7.38 -11.22
CA TYR A 90 -20.07 -6.21 -11.09
C TYR A 90 -19.32 -4.88 -11.03
N GLY A 91 -17.97 -4.92 -11.13
CA GLY A 91 -17.16 -3.71 -11.10
C GLY A 91 -17.27 -2.89 -12.38
N ASP A 92 -17.04 -1.61 -12.26
CA ASP A 92 -16.99 -0.72 -13.42
C ASP A 92 -15.65 -0.84 -14.13
N SER A 93 -15.72 -0.92 -15.47
CA SER A 93 -14.59 -1.11 -16.37
C SER A 93 -14.03 0.23 -16.88
N GLY A 94 -13.71 1.15 -15.97
CA GLY A 94 -12.95 2.34 -16.32
C GLY A 94 -11.55 1.96 -16.81
N GLY A 95 -11.25 2.16 -18.08
CA GLY A 95 -9.95 1.85 -18.67
C GLY A 95 -9.71 0.37 -19.02
N GLY A 96 -10.76 -0.42 -19.26
CA GLY A 96 -10.66 -1.79 -19.79
C GLY A 96 -10.55 -2.90 -18.73
N ALA A 97 -10.61 -2.59 -17.44
CA ALA A 97 -10.58 -3.58 -16.37
C ALA A 97 -11.52 -3.19 -15.22
N ALA A 98 -12.33 -4.16 -14.76
CA ALA A 98 -13.22 -3.98 -13.60
C ALA A 98 -12.42 -4.03 -12.30
N ARG A 99 -12.10 -2.86 -11.73
CA ARG A 99 -11.29 -2.72 -10.50
C ARG A 99 -12.01 -2.00 -9.38
N TRP A 100 -13.09 -1.27 -9.71
CA TRP A 100 -13.77 -0.33 -8.82
C TRP A 100 -15.24 -0.66 -8.70
N PHE A 101 -15.79 -0.48 -7.51
CA PHE A 101 -17.22 -0.33 -7.34
C PHE A 101 -17.53 1.15 -7.28
N GLU A 102 -18.48 1.61 -8.11
CA GLU A 102 -18.96 2.98 -8.08
C GLU A 102 -20.30 3.06 -7.33
N PHE A 103 -20.30 3.77 -6.22
CA PHE A 103 -21.50 4.09 -5.43
C PHE A 103 -21.77 5.60 -5.53
N GLY A 104 -22.38 6.03 -6.62
CA GLY A 104 -22.55 7.44 -6.92
C GLY A 104 -21.21 8.14 -7.14
N SER A 105 -20.85 9.06 -6.26
CA SER A 105 -19.56 9.79 -6.35
C SER A 105 -18.39 9.10 -5.62
N LEU A 106 -18.63 7.97 -4.95
CA LEU A 106 -17.63 7.23 -4.21
C LEU A 106 -17.14 6.02 -5.02
N ARG A 107 -15.83 5.92 -5.19
CA ARG A 107 -15.16 4.77 -5.80
C ARG A 107 -14.49 3.94 -4.72
N PHE A 108 -14.82 2.65 -4.69
CA PHE A 108 -14.25 1.69 -3.75
C PHE A 108 -13.43 0.64 -4.51
N GLN A 109 -12.15 0.51 -4.18
CA GLN A 109 -11.24 -0.49 -4.74
C GLN A 109 -11.02 -1.63 -3.73
N PRO A 110 -11.59 -2.82 -3.95
CA PRO A 110 -11.47 -3.94 -3.01
C PRO A 110 -10.04 -4.38 -2.74
N SER A 111 -9.16 -4.34 -3.73
CA SER A 111 -7.76 -4.78 -3.59
C SER A 111 -6.99 -3.97 -2.54
N GLU A 112 -7.34 -2.70 -2.28
CA GLU A 112 -6.73 -1.90 -1.22
C GLU A 112 -7.02 -2.48 0.17
N LEU A 113 -8.27 -2.89 0.42
CA LEU A 113 -8.64 -3.53 1.68
C LEU A 113 -8.12 -4.97 1.77
N VAL A 114 -8.09 -5.70 0.66
CA VAL A 114 -7.54 -7.07 0.60
C VAL A 114 -6.11 -7.14 1.09
N LYS A 115 -5.26 -6.14 0.81
CA LYS A 115 -3.88 -6.09 1.33
C LYS A 115 -3.85 -6.17 2.87
N ILE A 116 -4.73 -5.42 3.53
CA ILE A 116 -4.81 -5.41 5.01
C ILE A 116 -5.38 -6.73 5.53
N LEU A 117 -6.47 -7.20 4.93
CA LEU A 117 -7.12 -8.45 5.34
C LEU A 117 -6.19 -9.65 5.14
N LEU A 118 -5.34 -9.63 4.12
CA LEU A 118 -4.35 -10.67 3.87
C LEU A 118 -3.29 -10.73 4.98
N ILE A 119 -2.82 -9.58 5.47
CA ILE A 119 -1.93 -9.49 6.63
C ILE A 119 -2.60 -10.13 7.85
N LEU A 120 -3.87 -9.79 8.14
CA LEU A 120 -4.63 -10.35 9.25
C LEU A 120 -4.83 -11.86 9.11
N PHE A 121 -5.16 -12.33 7.91
CA PHE A 121 -5.31 -13.76 7.65
C PHE A 121 -4.03 -14.53 7.96
N TYR A 122 -2.90 -14.10 7.37
CA TYR A 122 -1.62 -14.78 7.58
C TYR A 122 -1.10 -14.65 9.00
N ALA A 123 -1.40 -13.57 9.71
CA ALA A 123 -1.03 -13.42 11.11
C ALA A 123 -1.56 -14.59 11.96
N GLN A 124 -2.83 -14.93 11.82
CA GLN A 124 -3.43 -16.08 12.54
C GLN A 124 -3.04 -17.42 11.95
N PHE A 125 -2.95 -17.49 10.62
CA PHE A 125 -2.57 -18.72 9.93
C PHE A 125 -1.20 -19.21 10.36
N ILE A 126 -0.21 -18.31 10.44
CA ILE A 126 1.17 -18.60 10.84
C ILE A 126 1.22 -18.89 12.33
N MET A 127 0.60 -18.06 13.19
CA MET A 127 0.56 -18.27 14.63
C MET A 127 0.04 -19.65 15.01
N LYS A 128 -0.99 -20.17 14.32
CA LYS A 128 -1.51 -21.53 14.57
C LYS A 128 -0.56 -22.66 14.15
N ARG A 129 0.47 -22.36 13.40
CA ARG A 129 1.46 -23.32 12.87
C ARG A 129 2.87 -23.02 13.29
N GLU A 130 3.05 -22.17 14.28
CA GLU A 130 4.35 -21.66 14.75
C GLU A 130 5.37 -22.78 14.95
N ASP A 131 5.00 -23.84 15.67
CA ASP A 131 5.90 -24.98 15.99
C ASP A 131 6.45 -25.69 14.75
N ASN A 132 5.69 -25.76 13.66
CA ASN A 132 6.04 -26.49 12.43
C ASN A 132 5.98 -25.61 11.18
N PHE A 133 6.07 -24.28 11.33
CA PHE A 133 5.90 -23.34 10.24
C PHE A 133 6.89 -23.55 9.10
N ASN A 134 8.15 -23.86 9.43
CA ASN A 134 9.22 -24.10 8.46
C ASN A 134 9.14 -25.48 7.76
N SER A 135 8.07 -26.27 7.96
CA SER A 135 7.89 -27.50 7.17
C SER A 135 7.48 -27.14 5.74
N ILE A 136 8.05 -27.87 4.76
CA ILE A 136 7.77 -27.66 3.33
C ILE A 136 6.26 -27.70 3.05
N ARG A 137 5.51 -28.54 3.74
CA ARG A 137 4.05 -28.64 3.62
C ARG A 137 3.35 -27.34 3.99
N ASN A 138 3.73 -26.70 5.09
CA ASN A 138 3.13 -25.45 5.56
C ASN A 138 3.53 -24.26 4.67
N ILE A 139 4.77 -24.25 4.18
CA ILE A 139 5.24 -23.24 3.21
C ILE A 139 4.45 -23.37 1.91
N LEU A 140 4.36 -24.57 1.33
CA LEU A 140 3.58 -24.81 0.10
C LEU A 140 2.10 -24.46 0.30
N PHE A 141 1.52 -24.80 1.45
CA PHE A 141 0.13 -24.48 1.72
C PHE A 141 -0.09 -22.96 1.83
N SER A 142 0.86 -22.22 2.43
CA SER A 142 0.84 -20.75 2.45
C SER A 142 0.88 -20.18 1.02
N VAL A 143 1.75 -20.71 0.16
CA VAL A 143 1.84 -20.29 -1.24
C VAL A 143 0.53 -20.57 -1.99
N VAL A 144 -0.04 -21.77 -1.84
CA VAL A 144 -1.32 -22.14 -2.47
C VAL A 144 -2.45 -21.19 -2.09
N LEU A 145 -2.45 -20.67 -0.85
CA LEU A 145 -3.49 -19.74 -0.38
C LEU A 145 -3.32 -18.31 -0.92
N VAL A 146 -2.12 -17.85 -1.24
CA VAL A 146 -1.95 -16.51 -1.83
C VAL A 146 -2.21 -16.51 -3.33
N LEU A 147 -1.97 -17.63 -4.02
CA LEU A 147 -2.09 -17.72 -5.48
C LEU A 147 -3.46 -17.30 -6.04
N PRO A 148 -4.62 -17.71 -5.48
CA PRO A 148 -5.92 -17.28 -5.99
C PRO A 148 -6.10 -15.75 -5.90
N ILE A 149 -5.67 -15.12 -4.78
CA ILE A 149 -5.76 -13.66 -4.60
C ILE A 149 -4.85 -12.96 -5.60
N PHE A 150 -3.60 -13.44 -5.73
CA PHE A 150 -2.65 -12.92 -6.71
C PHE A 150 -3.20 -13.01 -8.13
N TYR A 151 -3.69 -14.19 -8.53
CA TYR A 151 -4.21 -14.42 -9.88
C TYR A 151 -5.39 -13.53 -10.22
N MET A 152 -6.34 -13.37 -9.28
CA MET A 152 -7.51 -12.52 -9.50
C MET A 152 -7.17 -11.03 -9.65
N ILE A 153 -6.16 -10.54 -8.93
CA ILE A 153 -5.69 -9.15 -9.06
C ILE A 153 -4.87 -8.99 -10.35
N PHE A 154 -4.08 -9.99 -10.70
CA PHE A 154 -3.30 -9.99 -11.94
C PHE A 154 -4.20 -9.95 -13.18
N GLU A 155 -5.33 -10.70 -13.18
CA GLU A 155 -6.33 -10.65 -14.26
C GLU A 155 -7.07 -9.31 -14.36
N GLN A 156 -7.02 -8.44 -13.32
CA GLN A 156 -7.56 -7.08 -13.36
C GLN A 156 -6.59 -6.06 -13.98
N PRO A 157 -5.65 -6.45 -14.82
CA PRO A 157 -4.36 -5.85 -15.23
C PRO A 157 -3.75 -4.87 -14.20
N ASP A 158 -3.84 -5.19 -12.90
CA ASP A 158 -3.24 -4.41 -11.83
C ASP A 158 -1.92 -5.04 -11.37
N LEU A 159 -0.89 -4.88 -12.20
CA LEU A 159 0.44 -5.43 -11.95
C LEU A 159 1.02 -4.91 -10.63
N SER A 160 0.75 -3.67 -10.31
CA SER A 160 1.28 -2.99 -9.12
C SER A 160 0.79 -3.62 -7.84
N THR A 161 -0.52 -3.77 -7.72
CA THR A 161 -1.15 -4.41 -6.56
C THR A 161 -0.78 -5.90 -6.51
N SER A 162 -0.64 -6.57 -7.66
CA SER A 162 -0.17 -7.96 -7.71
C SER A 162 1.23 -8.11 -7.12
N ILE A 163 2.16 -7.23 -7.48
CA ILE A 163 3.52 -7.19 -6.90
C ILE A 163 3.44 -6.91 -5.40
N MET A 164 2.60 -5.95 -4.97
CA MET A 164 2.43 -5.64 -3.55
C MET A 164 1.90 -6.82 -2.74
N ILE A 165 0.98 -7.63 -3.28
CA ILE A 165 0.51 -8.86 -2.62
C ILE A 165 1.67 -9.84 -2.39
N LEU A 166 2.56 -10.02 -3.37
CA LEU A 166 3.73 -10.89 -3.20
C LEU A 166 4.73 -10.33 -2.19
N VAL A 167 4.96 -9.01 -2.19
CA VAL A 167 5.83 -8.33 -1.22
C VAL A 167 5.26 -8.48 0.20
N ILE A 168 3.95 -8.25 0.37
CA ILE A 168 3.27 -8.45 1.66
C ILE A 168 3.39 -9.92 2.09
N PHE A 169 3.11 -10.86 1.20
CA PHE A 169 3.24 -12.29 1.49
C PHE A 169 4.65 -12.66 1.95
N GLY A 170 5.68 -12.26 1.20
CA GLY A 170 7.07 -12.49 1.58
C GLY A 170 7.43 -11.85 2.93
N SER A 171 6.97 -10.63 3.18
CA SER A 171 7.20 -9.92 4.43
C SER A 171 6.54 -10.62 5.64
N VAL A 172 5.28 -11.04 5.51
CA VAL A 172 4.59 -11.74 6.61
C VAL A 172 5.17 -13.13 6.86
N MET A 173 5.63 -13.83 5.83
CA MET A 173 6.35 -15.11 5.97
C MET A 173 7.69 -14.91 6.70
N PHE A 174 8.43 -13.87 6.35
CA PHE A 174 9.70 -13.52 7.02
C PHE A 174 9.49 -13.18 8.50
N ILE A 175 8.55 -12.27 8.80
CA ILE A 175 8.23 -11.86 10.18
C ILE A 175 7.68 -13.04 10.97
N GLY A 176 6.95 -13.95 10.31
CA GLY A 176 6.43 -15.19 10.87
C GLY A 176 7.47 -16.26 11.18
N GLY A 177 8.76 -15.98 10.96
CA GLY A 177 9.87 -16.88 11.33
C GLY A 177 10.27 -17.86 10.24
N LEU A 178 9.99 -17.56 8.96
CA LEU A 178 10.54 -18.36 7.86
C LEU A 178 12.08 -18.26 7.86
N LYS A 179 12.74 -19.41 7.74
CA LYS A 179 14.22 -19.46 7.74
C LYS A 179 14.80 -18.65 6.59
N LEU A 180 15.85 -17.88 6.86
CA LEU A 180 16.55 -17.09 5.85
C LEU A 180 17.03 -17.94 4.67
N SER A 181 17.43 -19.20 4.90
CA SER A 181 17.81 -20.14 3.83
C SER A 181 16.71 -20.35 2.80
N GLU A 182 15.44 -20.45 3.25
CA GLU A 182 14.28 -20.63 2.37
C GLU A 182 14.00 -19.35 1.57
N ILE A 183 14.15 -18.20 2.22
CA ILE A 183 13.99 -16.89 1.58
C ILE A 183 15.07 -16.68 0.51
N PHE A 184 16.33 -16.92 0.85
CA PHE A 184 17.43 -16.83 -0.10
C PHE A 184 17.28 -17.84 -1.25
N GLY A 185 16.84 -19.08 -0.94
CA GLY A 185 16.53 -20.07 -1.96
C GLY A 185 15.43 -19.59 -2.92
N ALA A 186 14.34 -19.02 -2.38
CA ALA A 186 13.26 -18.48 -3.18
C ALA A 186 13.72 -17.26 -4.03
N LEU A 187 14.60 -16.40 -3.50
CA LEU A 187 15.15 -15.25 -4.24
C LEU A 187 16.12 -15.70 -5.34
N ILE A 188 17.01 -16.66 -5.05
CA ILE A 188 17.98 -17.19 -6.04
C ILE A 188 17.27 -17.80 -7.25
N VAL A 189 16.13 -18.46 -7.05
CA VAL A 189 15.34 -19.02 -8.14
C VAL A 189 14.36 -17.99 -8.71
N GLY A 190 13.67 -17.26 -7.85
CA GLY A 190 12.60 -16.33 -8.23
C GLY A 190 13.08 -15.11 -9.02
N VAL A 191 14.20 -14.49 -8.62
CA VAL A 191 14.71 -13.31 -9.32
C VAL A 191 15.17 -13.61 -10.73
N PRO A 192 16.01 -14.62 -11.01
CA PRO A 192 16.35 -14.99 -12.40
C PRO A 192 15.13 -15.44 -13.21
N SER A 193 14.19 -16.17 -12.59
CA SER A 193 12.95 -16.58 -13.27
C SER A 193 12.08 -15.37 -13.65
N LEU A 194 12.00 -14.36 -12.79
CA LEU A 194 11.30 -13.11 -13.07
C LEU A 194 11.97 -12.33 -14.21
N ILE A 195 13.29 -12.19 -14.18
CA ILE A 195 14.07 -11.52 -15.24
C ILE A 195 13.86 -12.26 -16.57
N PHE A 196 13.94 -13.59 -16.56
CA PHE A 196 13.69 -14.39 -17.74
C PHE A 196 12.25 -14.23 -18.25
N ALA A 197 11.26 -14.29 -17.35
CA ALA A 197 9.85 -14.11 -17.70
C ALA A 197 9.61 -12.73 -18.31
N VAL A 198 10.11 -11.64 -17.70
CA VAL A 198 9.97 -10.28 -18.22
C VAL A 198 10.66 -10.18 -19.60
N SER A 199 11.88 -10.70 -19.74
CA SER A 199 12.61 -10.69 -21.02
C SER A 199 11.91 -11.47 -22.11
N TYR A 200 11.21 -12.57 -21.76
CA TYR A 200 10.41 -13.36 -22.67
C TYR A 200 9.11 -12.65 -23.06
N LEU A 201 8.41 -12.07 -22.09
CA LEU A 201 7.11 -11.41 -22.26
C LEU A 201 7.19 -10.10 -23.08
N ILE A 202 8.37 -9.46 -23.13
CA ILE A 202 8.58 -8.24 -23.91
C ILE A 202 8.71 -8.54 -25.42
N LYS A 203 8.99 -9.79 -25.82
CA LYS A 203 9.11 -10.17 -27.25
C LYS A 203 7.81 -9.93 -28.00
N ASP A 204 7.93 -9.54 -29.27
CA ASP A 204 6.78 -9.15 -30.10
C ASP A 204 5.83 -10.31 -30.41
N ASP A 205 6.33 -11.53 -30.40
CA ASP A 205 5.56 -12.75 -30.69
C ASP A 205 4.73 -13.24 -29.50
N VAL A 206 4.84 -12.60 -28.30
CA VAL A 206 4.18 -13.05 -27.08
C VAL A 206 3.02 -12.12 -26.74
N THR A 207 1.81 -12.69 -26.68
CA THR A 207 0.55 -11.97 -26.39
C THR A 207 0.02 -12.17 -24.97
N LEU A 208 0.87 -12.67 -24.04
CA LEU A 208 0.47 -12.97 -22.65
C LEU A 208 0.31 -11.73 -21.77
N LEU A 209 0.96 -10.61 -22.10
CA LEU A 209 0.75 -9.33 -21.46
C LEU A 209 -0.14 -8.46 -22.35
N ASP A 210 -1.01 -7.68 -21.71
CA ASP A 210 -1.71 -6.62 -22.40
C ASP A 210 -0.72 -5.61 -22.99
N THR A 211 -1.03 -5.10 -24.18
CA THR A 211 -0.20 -4.09 -24.87
C THR A 211 0.16 -2.91 -23.96
N TYR A 212 -0.76 -2.51 -23.10
CA TYR A 212 -0.57 -1.45 -22.12
C TYR A 212 0.52 -1.77 -21.08
N GLN A 213 0.54 -3.00 -20.55
CA GLN A 213 1.57 -3.43 -19.57
C GLN A 213 2.94 -3.56 -20.22
N LYS A 214 2.99 -4.13 -21.44
CA LYS A 214 4.20 -4.25 -22.23
C LYS A 214 4.81 -2.88 -22.52
N ASN A 215 4.00 -1.94 -22.99
CA ASN A 215 4.46 -0.59 -23.32
C ASN A 215 5.01 0.16 -22.09
N ARG A 216 4.46 -0.03 -20.91
CA ARG A 216 5.00 0.58 -19.67
C ARG A 216 6.41 0.09 -19.33
N ILE A 217 6.68 -1.21 -19.54
CA ILE A 217 8.01 -1.79 -19.32
C ILE A 217 8.99 -1.27 -20.39
N LEU A 218 8.57 -1.25 -21.66
CA LEU A 218 9.38 -0.75 -22.77
C LEU A 218 9.67 0.76 -22.63
N ALA A 219 8.68 1.55 -22.20
CA ALA A 219 8.85 2.97 -21.94
C ALA A 219 9.82 3.26 -20.79
N TRP A 220 9.92 2.37 -19.79
CA TRP A 220 10.93 2.46 -18.75
C TRP A 220 12.33 2.10 -19.23
N LEU A 221 12.47 1.07 -20.10
CA LEU A 221 13.76 0.65 -20.64
C LEU A 221 14.29 1.62 -21.72
N HIS A 222 13.39 2.20 -22.51
CA HIS A 222 13.70 3.07 -23.64
C HIS A 222 12.88 4.38 -23.60
N PRO A 223 13.03 5.23 -22.56
CA PRO A 223 12.15 6.38 -22.31
C PRO A 223 12.16 7.39 -23.47
N GLU A 224 13.26 7.50 -24.20
CA GLU A 224 13.38 8.42 -25.35
C GLU A 224 12.42 8.05 -26.49
N GLN A 225 12.18 6.76 -26.73
CA GLN A 225 11.30 6.28 -27.80
C GLN A 225 9.82 6.47 -27.44
N TYR A 226 9.49 6.52 -26.14
CA TYR A 226 8.13 6.64 -25.61
C TYR A 226 7.89 7.98 -24.92
N ALA A 227 8.72 8.99 -25.21
CA ALA A 227 8.69 10.30 -24.54
C ALA A 227 7.37 11.08 -24.73
N THR A 228 6.63 10.80 -25.79
CA THR A 228 5.34 11.43 -26.09
C THR A 228 4.13 10.56 -25.71
N THR A 229 4.36 9.35 -25.19
CA THR A 229 3.33 8.37 -24.84
C THR A 229 3.47 7.94 -23.38
N GLU A 230 3.79 6.66 -23.11
CA GLU A 230 3.78 6.08 -21.76
C GLU A 230 4.88 6.65 -20.83
N ALA A 231 6.04 7.09 -21.39
CA ALA A 231 7.11 7.73 -20.60
C ALA A 231 6.82 9.21 -20.29
N TYR A 232 5.87 9.85 -20.99
CA TYR A 232 5.58 11.28 -20.89
C TYR A 232 5.34 11.74 -19.45
N GLN A 233 4.52 11.03 -18.70
CA GLN A 233 4.18 11.37 -17.31
C GLN A 233 5.42 11.31 -16.40
N THR A 234 6.22 10.23 -16.52
CA THR A 234 7.42 10.03 -15.69
C THR A 234 8.50 11.08 -16.01
N LEU A 235 8.73 11.41 -17.29
CA LEU A 235 9.70 12.43 -17.68
C LEU A 235 9.30 13.81 -17.17
N ASN A 236 8.02 14.16 -17.26
CA ASN A 236 7.51 15.41 -16.71
C ASN A 236 7.58 15.43 -15.17
N ALA A 237 7.34 14.29 -14.48
CA ALA A 237 7.48 14.18 -13.05
C ALA A 237 8.92 14.43 -12.59
N ILE A 238 9.90 13.83 -13.27
CA ILE A 238 11.35 14.07 -13.01
C ILE A 238 11.69 15.53 -13.22
N THR A 239 11.20 16.14 -14.31
CA THR A 239 11.43 17.56 -14.62
C THR A 239 10.81 18.45 -13.54
N ALA A 240 9.59 18.14 -13.09
CA ALA A 240 8.89 18.87 -12.03
C ALA A 240 9.69 18.85 -10.72
N ILE A 241 10.10 17.66 -10.25
CA ILE A 241 10.90 17.50 -9.02
C ILE A 241 12.19 18.30 -9.13
N GLY A 242 12.92 18.18 -10.26
CA GLY A 242 14.16 18.92 -10.50
C GLY A 242 13.96 20.43 -10.50
N SER A 243 12.83 20.90 -11.04
CA SER A 243 12.51 22.34 -11.10
C SER A 243 12.22 22.96 -9.74
N GLY A 244 11.85 22.16 -8.72
CA GLY A 244 11.58 22.61 -7.36
C GLY A 244 12.85 22.96 -6.57
N GLN A 245 14.03 22.50 -7.01
CA GLN A 245 15.31 22.78 -6.35
C GLN A 245 15.29 22.49 -4.84
N LEU A 246 15.88 23.36 -4.00
CA LEU A 246 15.97 23.16 -2.55
C LEU A 246 14.66 23.50 -1.82
N SER A 247 14.04 24.62 -2.13
CA SER A 247 12.94 25.23 -1.35
C SER A 247 11.58 25.22 -2.06
N GLY A 248 11.52 24.73 -3.30
CA GLY A 248 10.31 24.68 -4.10
C GLY A 248 9.89 26.01 -4.71
N LYS A 249 8.85 25.93 -5.56
CA LYS A 249 8.25 27.11 -6.21
C LYS A 249 7.15 27.77 -5.36
N GLY A 250 6.83 27.20 -4.21
CA GLY A 250 5.74 27.62 -3.34
C GLY A 250 4.44 26.85 -3.55
N LEU A 251 3.68 26.66 -2.45
CA LEU A 251 2.37 25.99 -2.46
C LEU A 251 1.37 26.79 -3.29
N ASN A 252 0.50 26.11 -4.02
CA ASN A 252 -0.52 26.72 -4.89
C ASN A 252 0.04 27.70 -5.92
N ASN A 253 1.25 27.46 -6.40
CA ASN A 253 1.86 28.31 -7.40
C ASN A 253 1.05 28.21 -8.73
N ASN A 254 0.58 29.38 -9.23
CA ASN A 254 -0.24 29.46 -10.43
C ASN A 254 0.60 29.73 -11.71
N VAL A 255 1.87 29.40 -11.70
CA VAL A 255 2.71 29.52 -12.90
C VAL A 255 2.23 28.51 -13.95
N ILE A 256 1.96 28.98 -15.17
CA ILE A 256 1.46 28.15 -16.30
C ILE A 256 2.39 26.96 -16.58
N ALA A 257 3.68 27.11 -16.36
CA ALA A 257 4.68 26.07 -16.54
C ALA A 257 4.77 25.06 -15.37
N SER A 258 3.85 25.11 -14.40
CA SER A 258 3.81 24.09 -13.33
C SER A 258 3.13 22.82 -13.83
N VAL A 259 3.49 21.70 -13.23
CA VAL A 259 2.94 20.37 -13.58
C VAL A 259 1.42 20.33 -13.52
N LYS A 260 0.83 20.99 -12.51
CA LYS A 260 -0.63 21.02 -12.33
C LYS A 260 -1.36 21.93 -13.33
N ASN A 261 -0.78 23.10 -13.63
CA ASN A 261 -1.44 24.12 -14.45
C ASN A 261 -1.22 23.88 -15.96
N GLY A 262 -0.08 23.29 -16.32
CA GLY A 262 0.26 22.94 -17.70
C GLY A 262 -0.35 21.63 -18.19
N ASN A 263 -1.07 20.89 -17.33
CA ASN A 263 -1.64 19.57 -17.63
C ASN A 263 -0.60 18.55 -18.15
N PHE A 264 0.68 18.72 -17.71
CA PHE A 264 1.79 17.85 -18.13
C PHE A 264 1.73 16.46 -17.53
N ILE A 265 1.00 16.28 -16.42
CA ILE A 265 0.75 14.98 -15.79
C ILE A 265 -0.77 14.87 -15.59
N SER A 266 -1.36 13.87 -16.23
CA SER A 266 -2.76 13.54 -16.00
C SER A 266 -2.88 12.96 -14.58
N GLU A 267 -3.89 13.44 -13.83
CA GLU A 267 -4.17 12.96 -12.46
C GLU A 267 -2.97 13.05 -11.50
N ALA A 268 -2.23 14.17 -11.51
CA ALA A 268 -1.06 14.38 -10.64
C ALA A 268 -1.36 14.22 -9.14
N HIS A 269 -2.64 14.32 -8.73
CA HIS A 269 -3.10 14.15 -7.36
C HIS A 269 -3.16 12.67 -6.89
N THR A 270 -3.00 11.70 -7.78
CA THR A 270 -3.04 10.26 -7.47
C THR A 270 -1.63 9.68 -7.30
N ASP A 271 -1.14 8.91 -8.26
CA ASP A 271 0.12 8.18 -8.19
C ASP A 271 1.37 9.06 -8.38
N MET A 272 1.22 10.24 -8.99
CA MET A 272 2.30 11.18 -9.25
C MET A 272 2.35 12.38 -8.27
N ILE A 273 1.65 12.31 -7.13
CA ILE A 273 1.59 13.42 -6.16
C ILE A 273 2.97 13.86 -5.66
N PHE A 274 3.93 12.94 -5.60
CA PHE A 274 5.29 13.25 -5.16
C PHE A 274 5.99 14.22 -6.12
N ALA A 275 5.62 14.25 -7.41
CA ALA A 275 6.13 15.25 -8.35
C ALA A 275 5.63 16.66 -7.99
N VAL A 276 4.36 16.79 -7.58
CA VAL A 276 3.79 18.06 -7.10
C VAL A 276 4.48 18.51 -5.82
N ILE A 277 4.69 17.59 -4.87
CA ILE A 277 5.41 17.87 -3.62
C ILE A 277 6.81 18.38 -3.93
N GLY A 278 7.55 17.67 -4.81
CA GLY A 278 8.90 18.06 -5.20
C GLY A 278 8.94 19.43 -5.90
N GLU A 279 7.99 19.73 -6.78
CA GLU A 279 7.91 21.02 -7.46
C GLU A 279 7.57 22.17 -6.50
N GLU A 280 6.55 21.99 -5.65
CA GLU A 280 6.03 23.07 -4.80
C GLU A 280 6.86 23.32 -3.54
N THR A 281 7.40 22.27 -2.93
CA THR A 281 8.13 22.37 -1.65
C THR A 281 9.62 22.04 -1.76
N GLY A 282 10.07 21.66 -2.94
CA GLY A 282 11.46 21.34 -3.23
C GLY A 282 11.97 20.12 -2.47
N PHE A 283 13.30 20.01 -2.43
CA PHE A 283 13.98 18.90 -1.77
C PHE A 283 13.65 18.81 -0.27
N ILE A 284 13.54 19.95 0.43
CA ILE A 284 13.25 19.98 1.86
C ILE A 284 11.86 19.40 2.14
N GLY A 285 10.82 19.79 1.40
CA GLY A 285 9.47 19.29 1.58
C GLY A 285 9.34 17.82 1.20
N ALA A 286 9.96 17.41 0.10
CA ALA A 286 10.01 16.01 -0.31
C ALA A 286 10.66 15.12 0.77
N CYS A 287 11.84 15.54 1.30
CA CYS A 287 12.50 14.84 2.40
C CYS A 287 11.65 14.82 3.69
N THR A 288 10.90 15.87 3.98
CA THR A 288 10.00 15.91 5.15
C THR A 288 8.91 14.86 5.04
N VAL A 289 8.27 14.71 3.89
CA VAL A 289 7.25 13.67 3.66
C VAL A 289 7.85 12.29 3.82
N LEU A 290 9.02 12.04 3.21
CA LEU A 290 9.73 10.77 3.33
C LEU A 290 10.11 10.44 4.76
N PHE A 291 10.60 11.42 5.50
CA PHE A 291 10.98 11.28 6.90
C PHE A 291 9.79 10.91 7.78
N LEU A 292 8.62 11.55 7.58
CA LEU A 292 7.40 11.20 8.31
C LEU A 292 6.93 9.77 8.01
N LEU A 293 6.96 9.35 6.74
CA LEU A 293 6.64 7.97 6.36
C LEU A 293 7.62 6.97 6.96
N LEU A 294 8.91 7.28 6.98
CA LEU A 294 9.94 6.46 7.61
C LEU A 294 9.71 6.34 9.13
N LEU A 295 9.34 7.42 9.81
CA LEU A 295 9.01 7.38 11.24
C LEU A 295 7.81 6.47 11.52
N ILE A 296 6.77 6.48 10.66
CA ILE A 296 5.63 5.56 10.78
C ILE A 296 6.08 4.11 10.62
N VAL A 297 6.93 3.82 9.63
CA VAL A 297 7.49 2.46 9.43
C VAL A 297 8.31 2.00 10.64
N ILE A 298 9.17 2.88 11.16
CA ILE A 298 9.98 2.60 12.36
C ILE A 298 9.06 2.29 13.56
N GLU A 299 7.99 3.05 13.74
CA GLU A 299 7.05 2.81 14.84
C GLU A 299 6.29 1.51 14.67
N CYS A 300 5.87 1.15 13.45
CA CYS A 300 5.30 -0.16 13.16
C CYS A 300 6.28 -1.30 13.54
N ILE A 301 7.56 -1.16 13.21
CA ILE A 301 8.61 -2.13 13.58
C ILE A 301 8.77 -2.21 15.11
N ARG A 302 8.79 -1.08 15.81
CA ARG A 302 8.85 -1.05 17.29
C ARG A 302 7.68 -1.77 17.92
N VAL A 303 6.46 -1.54 17.39
CA VAL A 303 5.26 -2.25 17.84
C VAL A 303 5.37 -3.74 17.56
N ALA A 304 5.86 -4.14 16.37
CA ALA A 304 6.06 -5.53 16.00
C ALA A 304 7.03 -6.27 16.95
N ILE A 305 8.16 -5.65 17.30
CA ILE A 305 9.16 -6.22 18.22
C ILE A 305 8.58 -6.36 19.65
N SER A 306 7.72 -5.42 20.06
CA SER A 306 7.12 -5.41 21.41
C SER A 306 5.79 -6.15 21.51
N ALA A 307 5.31 -6.77 20.43
CA ALA A 307 4.04 -7.48 20.41
C ALA A 307 4.00 -8.68 21.38
N LYS A 308 2.82 -8.98 21.91
CA LYS A 308 2.66 -10.08 22.89
C LYS A 308 2.76 -11.47 22.26
N ASP A 309 2.49 -11.57 20.97
CA ASP A 309 2.45 -12.83 20.21
C ASP A 309 2.90 -12.59 18.75
N ILE A 310 3.19 -13.68 18.05
CA ILE A 310 3.67 -13.63 16.67
C ILE A 310 2.63 -13.03 15.72
N ALA A 311 1.34 -13.19 16.00
CA ALA A 311 0.30 -12.59 15.18
C ALA A 311 0.32 -11.06 15.26
N GLY A 312 0.51 -10.50 16.48
CA GLY A 312 0.69 -9.06 16.65
C GLY A 312 1.95 -8.56 15.93
N SER A 313 3.07 -9.30 16.01
CA SER A 313 4.30 -8.97 15.27
C SER A 313 4.07 -8.94 13.76
N ILE A 314 3.34 -9.91 13.21
CA ILE A 314 3.02 -9.97 11.78
C ILE A 314 2.09 -8.81 11.38
N ILE A 315 1.09 -8.47 12.18
CA ILE A 315 0.19 -7.35 11.88
C ILE A 315 0.97 -6.04 11.82
N ALA A 316 1.71 -5.73 12.87
CA ALA A 316 2.43 -4.47 12.94
C ALA A 316 3.58 -4.40 11.92
N GLY A 317 4.39 -5.44 11.82
CA GLY A 317 5.48 -5.52 10.86
C GLY A 317 4.99 -5.59 9.41
N GLY A 318 3.92 -6.34 9.14
CA GLY A 318 3.29 -6.42 7.82
C GLY A 318 2.74 -5.07 7.35
N MET A 319 2.14 -4.29 8.25
CA MET A 319 1.72 -2.91 7.95
C MET A 319 2.91 -1.99 7.70
N GLY A 320 3.97 -2.09 8.50
CA GLY A 320 5.21 -1.35 8.26
C GLY A 320 5.84 -1.68 6.90
N CYS A 321 5.89 -2.95 6.53
CA CYS A 321 6.37 -3.40 5.21
C CYS A 321 5.46 -2.88 4.08
N LEU A 322 4.13 -2.97 4.23
CA LEU A 322 3.20 -2.44 3.24
C LEU A 322 3.46 -0.96 2.97
N ILE A 323 3.53 -0.13 4.02
CA ILE A 323 3.77 1.31 3.89
C ILE A 323 5.15 1.59 3.29
N GLY A 324 6.19 0.92 3.79
CA GLY A 324 7.57 1.11 3.34
C GLY A 324 7.77 0.75 1.87
N PHE A 325 7.33 -0.44 1.45
CA PHE A 325 7.46 -0.87 0.06
C PHE A 325 6.57 -0.09 -0.90
N GLN A 326 5.35 0.24 -0.50
CA GLN A 326 4.47 1.07 -1.34
C GLN A 326 5.05 2.47 -1.53
N THR A 327 5.64 3.07 -0.49
CA THR A 327 6.39 4.33 -0.56
C THR A 327 7.58 4.20 -1.51
N PHE A 328 8.41 3.17 -1.33
CA PHE A 328 9.58 2.94 -2.16
C PHE A 328 9.23 2.78 -3.64
N ILE A 329 8.20 1.98 -3.95
CA ILE A 329 7.76 1.76 -5.33
C ILE A 329 7.21 3.06 -5.94
N ASN A 330 6.34 3.80 -5.23
CA ASN A 330 5.79 5.06 -5.73
C ASN A 330 6.90 6.06 -6.08
N ILE A 331 7.84 6.28 -5.16
CA ILE A 331 8.96 7.20 -5.38
C ILE A 331 9.86 6.71 -6.50
N GLY A 332 10.15 5.40 -6.55
CA GLY A 332 10.92 4.80 -7.63
C GLY A 332 10.29 5.03 -9.01
N VAL A 333 8.97 4.98 -9.10
CA VAL A 333 8.21 5.30 -10.33
C VAL A 333 8.33 6.79 -10.69
N VAL A 334 8.03 7.67 -9.72
CA VAL A 334 8.00 9.12 -9.97
C VAL A 334 9.39 9.67 -10.31
N THR A 335 10.45 9.02 -9.81
CA THR A 335 11.86 9.36 -10.12
C THR A 335 12.42 8.59 -11.33
N GLY A 336 11.63 7.73 -11.98
CA GLY A 336 12.07 6.95 -13.15
C GLY A 336 12.96 5.75 -12.84
N LEU A 337 13.18 5.41 -11.57
CA LEU A 337 13.95 4.23 -11.16
C LEU A 337 13.20 2.91 -11.40
N LEU A 338 11.87 2.98 -11.41
CA LEU A 338 10.98 1.84 -11.63
C LEU A 338 9.97 2.16 -12.74
N PRO A 339 9.46 1.13 -13.45
CA PRO A 339 8.41 1.34 -14.46
C PRO A 339 7.14 1.91 -13.80
N ASN A 340 6.39 2.72 -14.56
CA ASN A 340 5.15 3.32 -14.07
C ASN A 340 4.13 2.24 -13.70
N THR A 341 3.77 2.20 -12.42
CA THR A 341 2.91 1.16 -11.84
C THR A 341 1.56 1.66 -11.36
N GLY A 342 1.39 2.96 -11.11
CA GLY A 342 0.12 3.54 -10.65
C GLY A 342 -0.19 3.32 -9.17
N LEU A 343 0.80 2.95 -8.32
CA LEU A 343 0.60 2.83 -6.87
C LEU A 343 0.58 4.20 -6.20
N PRO A 344 -0.42 4.49 -5.34
CA PRO A 344 -0.47 5.76 -4.62
C PRO A 344 0.57 5.84 -3.51
N LEU A 345 1.05 7.06 -3.19
CA LEU A 345 1.90 7.31 -2.03
C LEU A 345 1.06 7.18 -0.74
N PRO A 346 1.43 6.32 0.23
CA PRO A 346 0.64 6.08 1.43
C PRO A 346 0.26 7.35 2.19
N PHE A 347 -1.01 7.47 2.57
CA PHE A 347 -1.63 8.58 3.29
C PHE A 347 -1.65 9.94 2.57
N VAL A 348 -0.83 10.14 1.53
CA VAL A 348 -0.64 11.43 0.87
C VAL A 348 -1.43 11.52 -0.42
N SER A 349 -1.35 10.51 -1.28
CA SER A 349 -2.07 10.48 -2.55
C SER A 349 -3.59 10.52 -2.38
N TYR A 350 -4.27 11.10 -3.34
CA TYR A 350 -5.73 11.00 -3.44
C TYR A 350 -6.14 9.54 -3.70
N GLY A 351 -7.06 9.08 -2.88
CA GLY A 351 -7.64 7.75 -2.99
C GLY A 351 -8.35 7.36 -1.70
N LEU A 352 -9.67 7.59 -1.64
CA LEU A 352 -10.47 7.35 -0.44
C LEU A 352 -10.30 5.94 0.10
N THR A 353 -10.38 4.92 -0.78
CA THR A 353 -10.25 3.52 -0.36
C THR A 353 -8.86 3.21 0.17
N SER A 354 -7.80 3.68 -0.50
CA SER A 354 -6.42 3.45 -0.07
C SER A 354 -6.15 4.11 1.29
N LEU A 355 -6.53 5.39 1.44
CA LEU A 355 -6.37 6.13 2.69
C LEU A 355 -7.11 5.46 3.84
N VAL A 356 -8.40 5.14 3.66
CA VAL A 356 -9.23 4.52 4.70
C VAL A 356 -8.72 3.12 5.05
N SER A 357 -8.33 2.31 4.06
CA SER A 357 -7.77 0.98 4.30
C SER A 357 -6.47 1.05 5.11
N LEU A 358 -5.55 1.94 4.75
CA LEU A 358 -4.32 2.14 5.51
C LEU A 358 -4.60 2.57 6.95
N LEU A 359 -5.55 3.50 7.16
CA LEU A 359 -5.94 3.95 8.50
C LEU A 359 -6.58 2.82 9.33
N ILE A 360 -7.39 1.94 8.71
CA ILE A 360 -7.89 0.71 9.33
C ILE A 360 -6.71 -0.18 9.78
N GLY A 361 -5.73 -0.40 8.90
CA GLY A 361 -4.53 -1.16 9.21
C GLY A 361 -3.75 -0.56 10.37
N MET A 362 -3.58 0.78 10.40
CA MET A 362 -2.94 1.47 11.52
C MET A 362 -3.73 1.33 12.83
N GLY A 363 -5.06 1.26 12.77
CA GLY A 363 -5.90 0.93 13.93
C GLY A 363 -5.55 -0.42 14.55
N PHE A 364 -5.28 -1.45 13.72
CA PHE A 364 -4.79 -2.74 14.21
C PHE A 364 -3.39 -2.65 14.82
N VAL A 365 -2.47 -1.88 14.24
CA VAL A 365 -1.13 -1.65 14.81
C VAL A 365 -1.24 -1.03 16.21
N MET A 366 -2.09 -0.01 16.39
CA MET A 366 -2.35 0.60 17.69
C MET A 366 -2.99 -0.39 18.67
N ASN A 367 -3.88 -1.25 18.19
CA ASN A 367 -4.46 -2.30 19.04
C ASN A 367 -3.41 -3.32 19.51
N VAL A 368 -2.47 -3.72 18.64
CA VAL A 368 -1.34 -4.57 19.02
C VAL A 368 -0.54 -3.91 20.14
N ARG A 369 -0.24 -2.61 20.03
CA ARG A 369 0.49 -1.85 21.05
C ARG A 369 -0.24 -1.81 22.39
N LEU A 370 -1.56 -1.62 22.37
CA LEU A 370 -2.41 -1.61 23.58
C LEU A 370 -2.40 -2.97 24.33
N GLN A 371 -2.20 -4.07 23.59
CA GLN A 371 -2.18 -5.42 24.16
C GLN A 371 -0.78 -5.92 24.51
N THR A 372 0.27 -5.09 24.42
CA THR A 372 1.62 -5.49 24.83
C THR A 372 1.69 -5.75 26.34
N PRO A 373 2.42 -6.77 26.81
CA PRO A 373 2.62 -7.05 28.23
C PRO A 373 3.18 -5.83 28.99
N LYS A 374 2.90 -5.78 30.31
CA LYS A 374 3.41 -4.72 31.20
C LYS A 374 4.92 -4.77 31.30
#